data_3e67326fb43c0d45e65fba90da1895a3
#
_entry.id   3e67326fb43c0d45e65fba90da1895a3
#
_cell.length_a   1.000
_cell.length_b   1.000
_cell.length_c   1.000
_cell.angle_alpha   90.00
_cell.angle_beta   90.00
_cell.angle_gamma   90.00
#
_symmetry.space_group_name_H-M   'P 1'
#
loop_
_entity.id
_entity.type
_entity.pdbx_description
1 polymer ?
#
loop_
_entity_poly.entity_id
_entity_poly.type
_entity_poly.pdbx_seq_one_letter_code
_entity_poly.pdbx_strand_id
1 'polypeptide(L)'
;ADQSKPENIDLLYSNNATGFAKGTANKPQLQFAHQLSQIVFNITKDATVPSLNGLTVTFEGMNTTADFALANGTLSNVGAAAKIAAVVDETAATAKTIVLPAAALADVKVVFNLNGKAFTADYPQKELLTGRKYTHNVKLSDRNGQPVIVMDAATIEDWITVPGGDIDVDFGDGTDVPEPSEVVVLDESFNA
;
A
#
# COMPACT_ATOMS: atom_id res chain seq x y z
N ALA A 1 -2.19 -2.85 -10.65
CA ALA A 1 -1.03 -3.40 -9.94
C ALA A 1 -1.47 -4.63 -9.16
N ASP A 2 -0.62 -5.63 -9.10
CA ASP A 2 -0.86 -6.84 -8.32
C ASP A 2 -0.70 -6.50 -6.82
N GLN A 3 -1.80 -6.55 -6.07
CA GLN A 3 -1.81 -6.25 -4.64
C GLN A 3 -1.43 -7.46 -3.77
N SER A 4 -1.28 -8.66 -4.37
CA SER A 4 -0.91 -9.88 -3.63
C SER A 4 0.50 -9.84 -3.06
N LYS A 5 1.35 -8.95 -3.60
CA LYS A 5 2.73 -8.71 -3.18
C LYS A 5 2.91 -7.23 -2.80
N PRO A 6 2.46 -6.81 -1.60
CA PRO A 6 2.56 -5.42 -1.14
C PRO A 6 3.98 -4.87 -1.19
N GLU A 7 4.98 -5.71 -0.94
CA GLU A 7 6.40 -5.38 -0.99
C GLU A 7 6.87 -4.90 -2.38
N ASN A 8 6.16 -5.25 -3.45
CA ASN A 8 6.49 -4.83 -4.81
C ASN A 8 5.85 -3.50 -5.22
N ILE A 9 4.92 -2.98 -4.41
CA ILE A 9 4.18 -1.75 -4.71
C ILE A 9 4.31 -0.69 -3.62
N ASP A 10 4.74 -1.07 -2.42
CA ASP A 10 4.96 -0.14 -1.33
C ASP A 10 6.23 0.67 -1.60
N LEU A 11 6.06 1.96 -1.84
CA LEU A 11 7.14 2.87 -2.14
C LEU A 11 7.60 3.58 -0.87
N LEU A 12 8.80 3.24 -0.42
CA LEU A 12 9.47 3.88 0.69
C LEU A 12 10.53 4.86 0.18
N TYR A 13 10.57 6.05 0.76
CA TYR A 13 11.53 7.09 0.39
C TYR A 13 12.16 7.75 1.62
N SER A 14 13.45 8.05 1.51
CA SER A 14 14.21 8.78 2.52
C SER A 14 15.05 9.86 1.84
N ASN A 15 15.04 11.07 2.37
CA ASN A 15 15.87 12.19 1.92
C ASN A 15 16.62 12.86 3.06
N ASN A 16 16.69 12.23 4.24
CA ASN A 16 17.27 12.82 5.44
C ASN A 16 18.79 12.62 5.58
N ALA A 17 19.42 11.90 4.65
CA ALA A 17 20.86 11.65 4.65
C ALA A 17 21.56 12.56 3.62
N THR A 18 21.78 13.82 3.99
CA THR A 18 22.47 14.82 3.14
C THR A 18 23.76 15.30 3.83
N GLY A 19 24.74 15.72 3.02
CA GLY A 19 26.00 16.29 3.55
C GLY A 19 27.00 15.28 4.08
N PHE A 20 26.80 13.98 3.83
CA PHE A 20 27.74 12.92 4.19
C PHE A 20 28.80 12.72 3.09
N ALA A 21 30.05 12.50 3.53
CA ALA A 21 31.16 12.21 2.63
C ALA A 21 31.96 11.02 3.20
N LYS A 22 32.81 10.43 2.37
CA LYS A 22 33.75 9.38 2.83
C LYS A 22 34.59 9.90 4.00
N GLY A 23 34.64 9.13 5.08
CA GLY A 23 35.39 9.51 6.30
C GLY A 23 34.60 10.37 7.29
N THR A 24 33.33 10.67 7.06
CA THR A 24 32.48 11.31 8.06
C THR A 24 32.30 10.38 9.26
N ALA A 25 32.60 10.89 10.46
CA ALA A 25 32.57 10.08 11.70
C ALA A 25 31.14 9.64 12.08
N ASN A 26 30.15 10.43 11.73
CA ASN A 26 28.73 10.12 12.01
C ASN A 26 28.10 9.44 10.80
N LYS A 27 27.53 8.27 11.04
CA LYS A 27 26.78 7.52 10.02
C LYS A 27 25.37 8.11 9.88
N PRO A 28 24.81 8.20 8.65
CA PRO A 28 23.43 8.65 8.49
C PRO A 28 22.47 7.60 9.02
N GLN A 29 21.48 8.03 9.81
CA GLN A 29 20.31 7.23 10.12
C GLN A 29 19.24 7.54 9.09
N LEU A 30 18.94 6.58 8.21
CA LEU A 30 17.89 6.75 7.21
C LEU A 30 16.51 6.59 7.85
N GLN A 31 15.63 7.54 7.56
CA GLN A 31 14.22 7.47 7.93
C GLN A 31 13.40 7.30 6.66
N PHE A 32 12.74 6.17 6.52
CA PHE A 32 11.90 5.88 5.37
C PHE A 32 10.44 6.21 5.68
N ALA A 33 9.81 6.94 4.77
CA ALA A 33 8.39 7.24 4.81
C ALA A 33 7.68 6.61 3.62
N HIS A 34 6.49 6.06 3.86
CA HIS A 34 5.61 5.57 2.80
C HIS A 34 5.17 6.74 1.90
N GLN A 35 5.29 6.56 0.60
CA GLN A 35 4.91 7.57 -0.38
C GLN A 35 3.53 7.35 -0.98
N LEU A 36 2.94 6.20 -0.71
CA LEU A 36 1.60 5.81 -1.14
C LEU A 36 0.61 5.90 0.03
N SER A 37 -0.66 5.61 -0.25
CA SER A 37 -1.72 5.54 0.76
C SER A 37 -2.16 4.09 0.93
N GLN A 38 -2.47 3.68 2.16
CA GLN A 38 -3.04 2.37 2.44
C GLN A 38 -4.52 2.50 2.80
N ILE A 39 -5.35 1.62 2.24
CA ILE A 39 -6.75 1.48 2.61
C ILE A 39 -6.95 0.11 3.23
N VAL A 40 -7.64 0.08 4.36
CA VAL A 40 -7.99 -1.13 5.11
C VAL A 40 -9.50 -1.14 5.35
N PHE A 41 -10.14 -2.25 5.04
CA PHE A 41 -11.51 -2.53 5.43
C PHE A 41 -11.54 -3.58 6.53
N ASN A 42 -12.20 -3.29 7.65
CA ASN A 42 -12.63 -4.27 8.64
C ASN A 42 -14.05 -4.67 8.26
N ILE A 43 -14.24 -5.92 7.86
CA ILE A 43 -15.47 -6.37 7.24
C ILE A 43 -16.28 -7.18 8.24
N THR A 44 -17.51 -6.78 8.46
CA THR A 44 -18.49 -7.48 9.27
C THR A 44 -19.68 -7.87 8.41
N LYS A 45 -20.46 -8.82 8.90
CA LYS A 45 -21.72 -9.25 8.27
C LYS A 45 -22.81 -9.44 9.32
N ASP A 46 -24.04 -9.31 8.92
CA ASP A 46 -25.16 -9.77 9.79
C ASP A 46 -25.59 -11.20 9.45
N ALA A 47 -26.63 -11.68 10.12
CA ALA A 47 -27.12 -13.05 9.96
C ALA A 47 -27.68 -13.34 8.55
N THR A 48 -27.98 -12.32 7.77
CA THR A 48 -28.51 -12.47 6.39
C THR A 48 -27.43 -12.82 5.38
N VAL A 49 -26.15 -12.60 5.72
CA VAL A 49 -24.99 -13.03 4.95
C VAL A 49 -24.36 -14.23 5.66
N PRO A 50 -24.46 -15.45 5.13
CA PRO A 50 -24.07 -16.66 5.87
C PRO A 50 -22.55 -16.76 6.10
N SER A 51 -21.72 -16.35 5.15
CA SER A 51 -20.27 -16.47 5.19
C SER A 51 -19.62 -15.33 4.41
N LEU A 52 -18.35 -15.02 4.72
CA LEU A 52 -17.50 -14.15 3.89
C LEU A 52 -16.53 -14.94 2.99
N ASN A 53 -16.62 -16.29 2.99
CA ASN A 53 -15.75 -17.12 2.16
C ASN A 53 -15.94 -16.81 0.67
N GLY A 54 -14.83 -16.64 -0.04
CA GLY A 54 -14.83 -16.27 -1.46
C GLY A 54 -15.12 -14.78 -1.70
N LEU A 55 -15.05 -13.95 -0.65
CA LEU A 55 -15.20 -12.52 -0.81
C LEU A 55 -14.03 -11.93 -1.63
N THR A 56 -14.37 -11.12 -2.62
CA THR A 56 -13.40 -10.28 -3.31
C THR A 56 -13.77 -8.81 -3.15
N VAL A 57 -12.76 -7.94 -3.11
CA VAL A 57 -12.95 -6.49 -2.99
C VAL A 57 -12.19 -5.79 -4.10
N THR A 58 -12.88 -4.95 -4.85
CA THR A 58 -12.31 -4.25 -6.01
C THR A 58 -12.66 -2.77 -5.95
N PHE A 59 -11.66 -1.93 -6.15
CA PHE A 59 -11.85 -0.49 -6.40
C PHE A 59 -11.98 -0.24 -7.90
N GLU A 60 -12.87 0.67 -8.26
CA GLU A 60 -13.06 1.17 -9.62
C GLU A 60 -12.90 2.69 -9.62
N GLY A 61 -12.20 3.22 -10.62
CA GLY A 61 -12.00 4.66 -10.77
C GLY A 61 -10.74 5.24 -10.09
N MET A 62 -9.84 4.40 -9.59
CA MET A 62 -8.55 4.85 -9.03
C MET A 62 -7.42 4.78 -10.06
N ASN A 63 -6.54 5.78 -10.04
CA ASN A 63 -5.33 5.77 -10.84
C ASN A 63 -4.34 4.70 -10.35
N THR A 64 -3.59 4.09 -11.27
CA THR A 64 -2.76 2.91 -10.96
C THR A 64 -1.29 3.09 -11.28
N THR A 65 -0.90 4.14 -11.97
CA THR A 65 0.49 4.43 -12.34
C THR A 65 0.84 5.88 -12.09
N ALA A 66 2.09 6.15 -11.74
CA ALA A 66 2.67 7.47 -11.63
C ALA A 66 4.19 7.36 -11.78
N ASP A 67 4.85 8.47 -12.12
CA ASP A 67 6.30 8.60 -12.05
C ASP A 67 6.70 9.10 -10.66
N PHE A 68 7.81 8.57 -10.13
CA PHE A 68 8.37 9.02 -8.87
C PHE A 68 9.77 9.62 -9.08
N ALA A 69 9.94 10.88 -8.70
CA ALA A 69 11.20 11.59 -8.80
C ALA A 69 12.05 11.37 -7.53
N LEU A 70 13.10 10.54 -7.63
CA LEU A 70 14.02 10.26 -6.51
C LEU A 70 14.73 11.52 -5.98
N ALA A 71 14.91 12.54 -6.80
CA ALA A 71 15.61 13.76 -6.40
C ALA A 71 14.89 14.56 -5.32
N ASN A 72 13.56 14.49 -5.28
CA ASN A 72 12.73 15.32 -4.38
C ASN A 72 11.56 14.57 -3.74
N GLY A 73 11.39 13.29 -4.02
CA GLY A 73 10.33 12.46 -3.44
C GLY A 73 8.92 12.81 -3.94
N THR A 74 8.78 13.30 -5.18
CA THR A 74 7.47 13.70 -5.71
C THR A 74 6.91 12.69 -6.70
N LEU A 75 5.58 12.47 -6.63
CA LEU A 75 4.81 11.73 -7.61
C LEU A 75 4.28 12.69 -8.70
N SER A 76 4.36 12.28 -9.95
CA SER A 76 3.91 13.05 -11.12
C SER A 76 3.41 12.12 -12.23
N ASN A 77 2.92 12.69 -13.33
CA ASN A 77 2.47 11.94 -14.52
C ASN A 77 1.52 10.79 -14.16
N VAL A 78 0.52 11.11 -13.33
CA VAL A 78 -0.48 10.12 -12.90
C VAL A 78 -1.24 9.59 -14.11
N GLY A 79 -1.21 8.28 -14.28
CA GLY A 79 -1.84 7.61 -15.43
C GLY A 79 -3.33 7.39 -15.25
N ALA A 80 -3.91 6.63 -16.19
CA ALA A 80 -5.35 6.39 -16.22
C ALA A 80 -5.85 5.56 -15.02
N ALA A 81 -7.12 5.77 -14.68
CA ALA A 81 -7.81 4.96 -13.70
C ALA A 81 -8.04 3.52 -14.21
N ALA A 82 -7.92 2.56 -13.32
CA ALA A 82 -8.20 1.15 -13.59
C ALA A 82 -8.77 0.47 -12.34
N LYS A 83 -9.12 -0.80 -12.48
CA LYS A 83 -9.57 -1.61 -11.35
C LYS A 83 -8.39 -2.04 -10.50
N ILE A 84 -8.54 -1.96 -9.17
CA ILE A 84 -7.57 -2.45 -8.20
C ILE A 84 -8.26 -3.50 -7.34
N ALA A 85 -7.79 -4.75 -7.41
CA ALA A 85 -8.24 -5.80 -6.51
C ALA A 85 -7.48 -5.68 -5.18
N ALA A 86 -8.21 -5.56 -4.07
CA ALA A 86 -7.63 -5.59 -2.74
C ALA A 86 -7.29 -7.03 -2.33
N VAL A 87 -6.29 -7.19 -1.47
CA VAL A 87 -5.99 -8.48 -0.83
C VAL A 87 -6.96 -8.70 0.32
N VAL A 88 -7.71 -9.79 0.25
CA VAL A 88 -8.69 -10.18 1.27
C VAL A 88 -8.07 -11.26 2.17
N ASP A 89 -8.11 -11.03 3.47
CA ASP A 89 -7.88 -12.04 4.48
C ASP A 89 -9.24 -12.47 5.05
N GLU A 90 -9.71 -13.61 4.63
CA GLU A 90 -11.02 -14.16 5.04
C GLU A 90 -11.04 -14.50 6.53
N THR A 91 -9.90 -14.92 7.10
CA THR A 91 -9.79 -15.30 8.52
C THR A 91 -9.89 -14.07 9.42
N ALA A 92 -9.17 -13.01 9.08
CA ALA A 92 -9.22 -11.75 9.79
C ALA A 92 -10.42 -10.88 9.41
N ALA A 93 -11.19 -11.28 8.39
CA ALA A 93 -12.27 -10.51 7.79
C ALA A 93 -11.84 -9.08 7.43
N THR A 94 -10.67 -8.98 6.78
CA THR A 94 -10.11 -7.69 6.35
C THR A 94 -9.81 -7.68 4.86
N ALA A 95 -9.82 -6.50 4.26
CA ALA A 95 -9.29 -6.30 2.91
C ALA A 95 -8.33 -5.11 2.93
N LYS A 96 -7.19 -5.22 2.23
CA LYS A 96 -6.14 -4.20 2.22
C LYS A 96 -5.71 -3.90 0.80
N THR A 97 -5.41 -2.64 0.53
CA THR A 97 -4.84 -2.21 -0.74
C THR A 97 -3.92 -1.01 -0.54
N ILE A 98 -2.90 -0.91 -1.39
CA ILE A 98 -2.01 0.23 -1.50
C ILE A 98 -2.37 0.97 -2.78
N VAL A 99 -2.55 2.27 -2.70
CA VAL A 99 -3.03 3.10 -3.81
C VAL A 99 -2.22 4.40 -3.92
N LEU A 100 -2.25 5.03 -5.07
CA LEU A 100 -1.66 6.35 -5.25
C LEU A 100 -2.40 7.39 -4.41
N PRO A 101 -1.68 8.33 -3.77
CA PRO A 101 -2.30 9.50 -3.18
C PRO A 101 -3.01 10.33 -4.26
N ALA A 102 -4.09 10.99 -3.88
CA ALA A 102 -4.88 11.83 -4.77
C ALA A 102 -5.44 13.04 -4.01
N ALA A 103 -5.20 14.23 -4.52
CA ALA A 103 -5.75 15.46 -3.95
C ALA A 103 -7.27 15.58 -4.15
N ALA A 104 -7.81 14.88 -5.13
CA ALA A 104 -9.25 14.78 -5.36
C ALA A 104 -9.58 13.40 -5.92
N LEU A 105 -10.55 12.74 -5.31
CA LEU A 105 -11.17 11.51 -5.80
C LEU A 105 -12.57 11.81 -6.34
N ALA A 106 -12.83 11.41 -7.57
CA ALA A 106 -14.13 11.52 -8.19
C ALA A 106 -14.62 10.14 -8.60
N ASP A 107 -15.88 9.86 -8.28
CA ASP A 107 -16.61 8.68 -8.76
C ASP A 107 -15.94 7.31 -8.48
N VAL A 108 -15.13 7.23 -7.41
CA VAL A 108 -14.53 5.99 -6.99
C VAL A 108 -15.58 5.09 -6.34
N LYS A 109 -15.69 3.86 -6.83
CA LYS A 109 -16.58 2.84 -6.28
C LYS A 109 -15.77 1.70 -5.67
N VAL A 110 -16.35 1.09 -4.64
CA VAL A 110 -15.84 -0.15 -4.05
C VAL A 110 -16.90 -1.22 -4.24
N VAL A 111 -16.48 -2.34 -4.80
CA VAL A 111 -17.33 -3.50 -5.05
C VAL A 111 -16.85 -4.66 -4.19
N PHE A 112 -17.68 -5.08 -3.26
CA PHE A 112 -17.51 -6.32 -2.50
C PHE A 112 -18.33 -7.40 -3.19
N ASN A 113 -17.68 -8.36 -3.81
CA ASN A 113 -18.37 -9.46 -4.48
C ASN A 113 -18.25 -10.73 -3.64
N LEU A 114 -19.39 -11.29 -3.28
CA LEU A 114 -19.49 -12.52 -2.50
C LEU A 114 -20.32 -13.54 -3.29
N ASN A 115 -19.66 -14.56 -3.83
CA ASN A 115 -20.31 -15.64 -4.60
C ASN A 115 -21.21 -15.12 -5.74
N GLY A 116 -20.73 -14.11 -6.48
CA GLY A 116 -21.46 -13.50 -7.58
C GLY A 116 -22.46 -12.40 -7.18
N LYS A 117 -22.69 -12.19 -5.89
CA LYS A 117 -23.51 -11.08 -5.39
C LYS A 117 -22.63 -9.87 -5.10
N ALA A 118 -22.87 -8.78 -5.81
CA ALA A 118 -22.10 -7.54 -5.68
C ALA A 118 -22.77 -6.57 -4.68
N PHE A 119 -21.98 -6.12 -3.70
CA PHE A 119 -22.31 -5.04 -2.77
C PHE A 119 -21.47 -3.84 -3.21
N THR A 120 -22.09 -2.84 -3.80
CA THR A 120 -21.39 -1.67 -4.36
C THR A 120 -21.68 -0.43 -3.52
N ALA A 121 -20.65 0.33 -3.21
CA ALA A 121 -20.74 1.61 -2.53
C ALA A 121 -19.83 2.64 -3.20
N ASP A 122 -20.20 3.91 -3.09
CA ASP A 122 -19.26 5.00 -3.37
C ASP A 122 -18.20 5.05 -2.27
N TYR A 123 -16.93 5.23 -2.67
CA TYR A 123 -15.86 5.39 -1.71
C TYR A 123 -15.99 6.75 -1.01
N PRO A 124 -16.07 6.80 0.33
CA PRO A 124 -16.47 8.02 1.02
C PRO A 124 -15.40 9.11 1.07
N GLN A 125 -14.11 8.75 0.92
CA GLN A 125 -13.04 9.73 0.94
C GLN A 125 -13.00 10.54 -0.35
N LYS A 126 -12.68 11.83 -0.22
CA LYS A 126 -12.53 12.75 -1.36
C LYS A 126 -11.08 13.04 -1.69
N GLU A 127 -10.16 12.65 -0.82
CA GLU A 127 -8.72 12.75 -0.99
C GLU A 127 -8.02 11.58 -0.32
N LEU A 128 -6.81 11.29 -0.78
CA LEU A 128 -5.89 10.33 -0.16
C LEU A 128 -4.52 10.99 -0.02
N LEU A 129 -4.08 11.18 1.21
CA LEU A 129 -2.81 11.83 1.53
C LEU A 129 -1.66 10.81 1.53
N THR A 130 -0.50 11.23 1.07
CA THR A 130 0.75 10.46 1.12
C THR A 130 1.04 10.00 2.55
N GLY A 131 1.45 8.74 2.70
CA GLY A 131 1.87 8.17 3.98
C GLY A 131 0.74 8.03 5.00
N ARG A 132 -0.50 7.94 4.54
CA ARG A 132 -1.66 7.75 5.42
C ARG A 132 -2.31 6.39 5.23
N LYS A 133 -2.81 5.87 6.34
CA LYS A 133 -3.64 4.66 6.39
C LYS A 133 -5.09 5.05 6.71
N TYR A 134 -5.99 4.61 5.86
CA TYR A 134 -7.44 4.84 5.95
C TYR A 134 -8.12 3.54 6.33
N THR A 135 -8.66 3.46 7.54
CA THR A 135 -9.36 2.27 8.03
C THR A 135 -10.86 2.53 8.08
N HIS A 136 -11.64 1.72 7.37
CA HIS A 136 -13.09 1.76 7.35
C HIS A 136 -13.67 0.50 7.99
N ASN A 137 -14.74 0.64 8.76
CA ASN A 137 -15.57 -0.48 9.13
C ASN A 137 -16.68 -0.65 8.09
N VAL A 138 -16.85 -1.86 7.61
CA VAL A 138 -17.81 -2.19 6.56
C VAL A 138 -18.73 -3.30 7.08
N LYS A 139 -20.03 -3.13 6.90
CA LYS A 139 -21.03 -4.14 7.22
C LYS A 139 -21.79 -4.56 5.96
N LEU A 140 -21.76 -5.84 5.66
CA LEU A 140 -22.54 -6.46 4.58
C LEU A 140 -23.81 -7.09 5.12
N SER A 141 -24.93 -6.85 4.45
CA SER A 141 -26.22 -7.45 4.76
C SER A 141 -27.02 -7.71 3.49
N ASP A 142 -27.90 -8.67 3.55
CA ASP A 142 -28.83 -9.01 2.47
C ASP A 142 -30.26 -8.76 2.94
N ARG A 143 -30.92 -7.79 2.36
CA ARG A 143 -32.33 -7.49 2.65
C ARG A 143 -33.23 -8.02 1.54
N ASN A 144 -33.84 -9.19 1.77
CA ASN A 144 -34.76 -9.81 0.80
C ASN A 144 -34.12 -10.02 -0.60
N GLY A 145 -32.89 -10.53 -0.64
CA GLY A 145 -32.16 -10.72 -1.89
C GLY A 145 -31.43 -9.48 -2.42
N GLN A 146 -31.60 -8.32 -1.79
CA GLN A 146 -30.93 -7.09 -2.17
C GLN A 146 -29.66 -6.88 -1.31
N PRO A 147 -28.45 -6.80 -1.92
CA PRO A 147 -27.24 -6.51 -1.20
C PRO A 147 -27.26 -5.09 -0.64
N VAL A 148 -26.94 -4.97 0.64
CA VAL A 148 -26.84 -3.69 1.35
C VAL A 148 -25.46 -3.61 1.98
N ILE A 149 -24.77 -2.50 1.76
CA ILE A 149 -23.49 -2.18 2.36
C ILE A 149 -23.61 -0.90 3.19
N VAL A 150 -23.04 -0.94 4.37
CA VAL A 150 -22.82 0.25 5.20
C VAL A 150 -21.32 0.36 5.40
N MET A 151 -20.77 1.52 5.11
CA MET A 151 -19.35 1.84 5.25
C MET A 151 -19.22 3.11 6.07
N ASP A 152 -18.51 3.02 7.19
CA ASP A 152 -18.25 4.17 8.06
C ASP A 152 -17.19 5.10 7.44
N ALA A 153 -17.12 6.33 7.94
CA ALA A 153 -16.01 7.23 7.64
C ALA A 153 -14.68 6.58 8.07
N ALA A 154 -13.59 6.92 7.38
CA ALA A 154 -12.29 6.38 7.72
C ALA A 154 -11.76 6.92 9.04
N THR A 155 -11.13 6.04 9.83
CA THR A 155 -10.10 6.47 10.77
C THR A 155 -8.82 6.67 9.97
N ILE A 156 -8.23 7.87 10.06
CA ILE A 156 -7.03 8.25 9.29
C ILE A 156 -5.87 8.32 10.27
N GLU A 157 -4.83 7.52 9.99
CA GLU A 157 -3.63 7.43 10.82
C GLU A 157 -2.38 7.63 9.96
N ASP A 158 -1.27 8.00 10.60
CA ASP A 158 0.03 7.93 9.93
C ASP A 158 0.33 6.46 9.57
N TRP A 159 0.71 6.23 8.34
CA TRP A 159 1.29 4.95 7.96
C TRP A 159 2.74 4.96 8.47
N ILE A 160 3.02 4.13 9.47
CA ILE A 160 4.20 4.22 10.34
C ILE A 160 5.48 4.36 9.51
N THR A 161 6.25 5.40 9.82
CA THR A 161 7.62 5.56 9.33
C THR A 161 8.47 4.43 9.91
N VAL A 162 9.14 3.67 9.05
CA VAL A 162 10.09 2.66 9.49
C VAL A 162 11.43 3.35 9.71
N PRO A 163 11.98 3.38 10.95
CA PRO A 163 13.35 3.83 11.14
C PRO A 163 14.25 2.90 10.35
N GLY A 164 15.06 3.43 9.44
CA GLY A 164 16.16 2.71 8.85
C GLY A 164 17.12 2.30 9.99
N GLY A 165 17.51 1.04 10.05
CA GLY A 165 18.58 0.62 10.94
C GLY A 165 19.88 1.36 10.64
N ASP A 166 20.83 1.32 11.55
CA ASP A 166 22.18 1.81 11.28
C ASP A 166 22.74 1.07 10.06
N ILE A 167 22.91 1.78 8.97
CA ILE A 167 23.63 1.23 7.82
C ILE A 167 25.10 1.41 8.13
N ASP A 168 25.75 0.32 8.47
CA ASP A 168 27.20 0.29 8.57
C ASP A 168 27.80 0.31 7.15
N VAL A 169 27.88 1.50 6.58
CA VAL A 169 28.62 1.67 5.34
C VAL A 169 30.08 1.86 5.72
N ASP A 170 30.79 0.75 5.81
CA ASP A 170 32.25 0.79 5.84
C ASP A 170 32.73 1.17 4.43
N PHE A 171 33.08 2.43 4.27
CA PHE A 171 33.75 2.89 3.04
C PHE A 171 35.22 2.47 3.03
N GLY A 172 35.60 1.36 3.66
CA GLY A 172 36.96 0.87 3.69
C GLY A 172 38.04 1.90 3.32
N ASP A 173 39.18 1.85 3.83
CA ASP A 173 40.29 2.76 3.49
C ASP A 173 40.78 2.62 2.02
N GLY A 174 40.03 1.87 1.20
CA GLY A 174 40.35 1.59 -0.21
C GLY A 174 41.28 0.40 -0.38
N THR A 175 41.60 -0.32 0.70
CA THR A 175 42.44 -1.50 0.68
C THR A 175 41.64 -2.81 0.72
N ASP A 176 40.38 -2.76 1.19
CA ASP A 176 39.45 -3.87 1.12
C ASP A 176 38.68 -3.85 -0.21
N VAL A 177 39.33 -4.34 -1.25
CA VAL A 177 38.61 -4.90 -2.39
C VAL A 177 38.06 -6.23 -1.89
N PRO A 178 36.73 -6.43 -1.75
CA PRO A 178 36.20 -7.72 -1.36
C PRO A 178 36.75 -8.76 -2.34
N GLU A 179 37.37 -9.81 -1.79
CA GLU A 179 37.78 -10.95 -2.59
C GLU A 179 36.60 -11.45 -3.42
N PRO A 180 36.78 -11.86 -4.67
CA PRO A 180 35.70 -12.32 -5.54
C PRO A 180 34.84 -13.46 -4.98
N SER A 181 35.31 -14.09 -3.90
CA SER A 181 34.60 -15.17 -3.16
C SER A 181 33.50 -14.66 -2.22
N GLU A 182 33.44 -13.36 -1.91
CA GLU A 182 32.39 -12.76 -1.06
C GLU A 182 31.30 -12.03 -1.85
N VAL A 183 31.26 -12.19 -3.16
CA VAL A 183 30.09 -11.79 -3.92
C VAL A 183 28.93 -12.67 -3.46
N VAL A 184 28.05 -12.12 -2.65
CA VAL A 184 26.74 -12.72 -2.39
C VAL A 184 26.07 -12.85 -3.74
N VAL A 185 26.15 -14.04 -4.33
CA VAL A 185 25.31 -14.40 -5.47
C VAL A 185 23.88 -14.31 -4.95
N LEU A 186 23.18 -13.25 -5.33
CA LEU A 186 21.74 -13.21 -5.17
C LEU A 186 21.23 -14.43 -5.91
N ASP A 187 20.68 -15.37 -5.17
CA ASP A 187 20.10 -16.62 -5.66
C ASP A 187 19.22 -16.33 -6.87
N GLU A 188 19.37 -17.13 -7.92
CA GLU A 188 18.61 -17.01 -9.17
C GLU A 188 17.08 -17.14 -9.00
N SER A 189 16.59 -17.30 -7.78
CA SER A 189 15.16 -17.31 -7.45
C SER A 189 14.46 -15.95 -7.66
N PHE A 190 15.18 -14.89 -8.03
CA PHE A 190 14.60 -13.60 -8.41
C PHE A 190 14.16 -13.50 -9.89
N ASN A 191 14.34 -14.56 -10.69
CA ASN A 191 13.96 -14.61 -12.10
C ASN A 191 12.91 -15.70 -12.37
N ALA A 192 11.78 -15.69 -11.67
CA ALA A 192 10.61 -16.49 -12.04
C ALA A 192 9.33 -15.69 -11.84
#